data_10b304f3a2114db974a6bbfd693b6756
#
_entry.id   10b304f3a2114db974a6bbfd693b6756
#
_cell.length_a   1.000
_cell.length_b   1.000
_cell.length_c   1.000
_cell.angle_alpha   90.00
_cell.angle_beta   90.00
_cell.angle_gamma   90.00
#
_symmetry.space_group_name_H-M   'P 1'
#
loop_
_entity.id
_entity.type
_entity.pdbx_description
1 polymer ?
#
loop_
_entity_poly.entity_id
_entity_poly.type
_entity_poly.pdbx_seq_one_letter_code
_entity_poly.pdbx_strand_id
1 'polypeptide(L)'
;MNENTSLWIQRFLPLIAVGGSVLDLACGKGRHALLLAELGYRVEAVDRDAQSLAEIAARAPGIVTRLADLEGGSWPYHARAFDGIVVTNYLFRPLLPLLLKALDEYGVLIYETFMVGNERFGKPANPAFLLRPDELLDVVRSRLTVVAFEQGEVSVPRPAMVQRLCATRRRDPRLP
;
A
#
# COMPACT_ATOMS: atom_id res chain seq x y z
N MET A 1 7.35 -17.39 -6.21
CA MET A 1 7.31 -15.93 -5.94
C MET A 1 6.94 -15.22 -7.23
N ASN A 2 5.94 -14.35 -7.19
CA ASN A 2 5.44 -13.67 -8.37
C ASN A 2 6.46 -12.55 -8.71
N GLU A 3 7.16 -12.64 -9.84
CA GLU A 3 8.29 -11.75 -10.23
C GLU A 3 7.95 -10.25 -10.28
N ASN A 4 6.68 -9.88 -10.13
CA ASN A 4 6.17 -8.51 -10.22
C ASN A 4 5.79 -7.84 -8.89
N THR A 5 5.98 -8.49 -7.75
CA THR A 5 5.67 -7.90 -6.45
C THR A 5 6.81 -7.02 -5.94
N SER A 6 6.48 -5.90 -5.30
CA SER A 6 7.48 -4.97 -4.76
C SER A 6 8.36 -5.64 -3.70
N LEU A 7 9.68 -5.54 -3.85
CA LEU A 7 10.65 -6.00 -2.85
C LEU A 7 10.52 -5.18 -1.56
N TRP A 8 10.11 -3.92 -1.63
CA TRP A 8 9.84 -3.09 -0.47
C TRP A 8 8.69 -3.67 0.34
N ILE A 9 7.58 -4.01 -0.31
CA ILE A 9 6.44 -4.64 0.36
C ILE A 9 6.88 -5.95 1.00
N GLN A 10 7.52 -6.85 0.24
CA GLN A 10 7.95 -8.16 0.74
C GLN A 10 8.86 -8.05 1.97
N ARG A 11 9.78 -7.09 1.99
CA ARG A 11 10.71 -6.86 3.10
C ARG A 11 9.99 -6.60 4.41
N PHE A 12 8.89 -5.86 4.39
CA PHE A 12 8.23 -5.41 5.61
C PHE A 12 6.95 -6.18 5.97
N LEU A 13 6.50 -7.14 5.13
CA LEU A 13 5.38 -8.02 5.49
C LEU A 13 5.56 -8.73 6.85
N PRO A 14 6.76 -9.18 7.26
CA PRO A 14 6.93 -9.84 8.56
C PRO A 14 6.60 -8.98 9.78
N LEU A 15 6.42 -7.67 9.63
CA LEU A 15 5.96 -6.78 10.69
C LEU A 15 4.46 -6.89 10.97
N ILE A 16 3.69 -7.35 9.99
CA ILE A 16 2.25 -7.60 10.12
C ILE A 16 2.06 -8.91 10.87
N ALA A 17 1.11 -8.95 11.81
CA ALA A 17 0.82 -10.16 12.57
C ALA A 17 0.50 -11.34 11.65
N VAL A 18 1.02 -12.53 11.98
CA VAL A 18 0.76 -13.77 11.22
C VAL A 18 -0.75 -14.01 11.14
N GLY A 19 -1.27 -14.26 9.93
CA GLY A 19 -2.70 -14.41 9.71
C GLY A 19 -3.51 -13.13 9.91
N GLY A 20 -2.86 -11.98 10.05
CA GLY A 20 -3.49 -10.68 10.23
C GLY A 20 -4.35 -10.27 9.03
N SER A 21 -5.21 -9.28 9.25
CA SER A 21 -6.05 -8.66 8.22
C SER A 21 -5.25 -7.61 7.45
N VAL A 22 -5.22 -7.72 6.12
CA VAL A 22 -4.45 -6.80 5.27
C VAL A 22 -5.34 -6.21 4.18
N LEU A 23 -5.30 -4.89 4.07
CA LEU A 23 -5.91 -4.15 2.98
C LEU A 23 -4.87 -3.90 1.87
N ASP A 24 -5.11 -4.39 0.65
CA ASP A 24 -4.39 -3.98 -0.56
C ASP A 24 -5.20 -2.87 -1.25
N LEU A 25 -4.75 -1.61 -1.08
CA LEU A 25 -5.47 -0.42 -1.53
C LEU A 25 -5.10 -0.07 -2.97
N ALA A 26 -6.13 0.14 -3.81
CA ALA A 26 -5.97 0.34 -5.25
C ALA A 26 -5.15 -0.82 -5.86
N CYS A 27 -5.62 -2.04 -5.62
CA CYS A 27 -4.87 -3.28 -5.82
C CYS A 27 -4.57 -3.60 -7.30
N GLY A 28 -5.26 -2.95 -8.24
CA GLY A 28 -5.16 -3.24 -9.66
C GLY A 28 -5.40 -4.71 -9.93
N LYS A 29 -4.48 -5.37 -10.64
CA LYS A 29 -4.56 -6.81 -10.95
C LYS A 29 -4.22 -7.74 -9.76
N GLY A 30 -4.08 -7.20 -8.55
CA GLY A 30 -3.96 -7.96 -7.31
C GLY A 30 -2.62 -8.66 -7.09
N ARG A 31 -1.53 -8.19 -7.70
CA ARG A 31 -0.20 -8.84 -7.53
C ARG A 31 0.21 -8.98 -6.06
N HIS A 32 -0.09 -7.97 -5.23
CA HIS A 32 0.20 -8.02 -3.79
C HIS A 32 -0.89 -8.75 -3.02
N ALA A 33 -2.17 -8.56 -3.36
CA ALA A 33 -3.27 -9.30 -2.75
C ALA A 33 -3.08 -10.82 -2.85
N LEU A 34 -2.68 -11.31 -4.02
CA LEU A 34 -2.40 -12.73 -4.25
C LEU A 34 -1.21 -13.23 -3.42
N LEU A 35 -0.10 -12.47 -3.40
CA LEU A 35 1.06 -12.80 -2.55
C LEU A 35 0.67 -12.85 -1.06
N LEU A 36 -0.08 -11.87 -0.59
CA LEU A 36 -0.54 -11.81 0.80
C LEU A 36 -1.40 -13.02 1.17
N ALA A 37 -2.30 -13.42 0.28
CA ALA A 37 -3.13 -14.61 0.49
C ALA A 37 -2.29 -15.90 0.50
N GLU A 38 -1.31 -16.05 -0.40
CA GLU A 38 -0.35 -17.16 -0.42
C GLU A 38 0.46 -17.26 0.90
N LEU A 39 0.75 -16.11 1.52
CA LEU A 39 1.44 -16.03 2.80
C LEU A 39 0.51 -16.22 4.02
N GLY A 40 -0.79 -16.47 3.80
CA GLY A 40 -1.75 -16.79 4.86
C GLY A 40 -2.39 -15.59 5.54
N TYR A 41 -2.28 -14.39 5.00
CA TYR A 41 -3.01 -13.21 5.49
C TYR A 41 -4.48 -13.25 5.08
N ARG A 42 -5.36 -12.64 5.89
CA ARG A 42 -6.76 -12.36 5.53
C ARG A 42 -6.80 -11.08 4.71
N VAL A 43 -6.96 -11.21 3.40
CA VAL A 43 -6.80 -10.09 2.47
C VAL A 43 -8.14 -9.50 2.06
N GLU A 44 -8.23 -8.17 2.10
CA GLU A 44 -9.23 -7.40 1.38
C GLU A 44 -8.53 -6.57 0.29
N ALA A 45 -8.98 -6.74 -0.97
CA ALA A 45 -8.45 -6.04 -2.14
C ALA A 45 -9.51 -5.08 -2.66
N VAL A 46 -9.19 -3.78 -2.75
CA VAL A 46 -10.11 -2.75 -3.21
C VAL A 46 -9.57 -2.06 -4.44
N ASP A 47 -10.42 -1.92 -5.45
CA ASP A 47 -10.15 -1.17 -6.68
C ASP A 47 -11.45 -0.68 -7.33
N ARG A 48 -11.35 0.22 -8.29
CA ARG A 48 -12.46 0.65 -9.15
C ARG A 48 -12.65 -0.22 -10.39
N ASP A 49 -11.70 -1.09 -10.71
CA ASP A 49 -11.74 -1.98 -11.86
C ASP A 49 -12.39 -3.32 -11.50
N ALA A 50 -13.69 -3.44 -11.84
CA ALA A 50 -14.48 -4.64 -11.59
C ALA A 50 -13.91 -5.90 -12.27
N GLN A 51 -13.28 -5.76 -13.45
CA GLN A 51 -12.71 -6.89 -14.16
C GLN A 51 -11.49 -7.45 -13.41
N SER A 52 -10.57 -6.58 -13.00
CA SER A 52 -9.41 -7.00 -12.19
C SER A 52 -9.84 -7.67 -10.89
N LEU A 53 -10.86 -7.14 -10.21
CA LEU A 53 -11.39 -7.76 -8.99
C LEU A 53 -12.01 -9.14 -9.23
N ALA A 54 -12.73 -9.33 -10.34
CA ALA A 54 -13.27 -10.62 -10.72
C ALA A 54 -12.15 -11.66 -11.01
N GLU A 55 -11.06 -11.23 -11.67
CA GLU A 55 -9.90 -12.09 -11.91
C GLU A 55 -9.19 -12.47 -10.61
N ILE A 56 -9.07 -11.57 -9.64
CA ILE A 56 -8.53 -11.86 -8.30
C ILE A 56 -9.41 -12.91 -7.60
N ALA A 57 -10.72 -12.69 -7.54
CA ALA A 57 -11.65 -13.59 -6.89
C ALA A 57 -11.65 -15.00 -7.51
N ALA A 58 -11.50 -15.10 -8.83
CA ALA A 58 -11.39 -16.39 -9.52
C ALA A 58 -10.08 -17.13 -9.18
N ARG A 59 -8.97 -16.41 -8.99
CA ARG A 59 -7.65 -16.99 -8.69
C ARG A 59 -7.47 -17.33 -7.22
N ALA A 60 -8.05 -16.56 -6.33
CA ALA A 60 -7.94 -16.71 -4.88
C ALA A 60 -9.29 -16.40 -4.20
N PRO A 61 -10.23 -17.37 -4.14
CA PRO A 61 -11.58 -17.17 -3.59
C PRO A 61 -11.62 -16.72 -2.11
N GLY A 62 -10.51 -16.88 -1.39
CA GLY A 62 -10.36 -16.42 0.01
C GLY A 62 -10.09 -14.91 0.15
N ILE A 63 -9.78 -14.21 -0.94
CA ILE A 63 -9.60 -12.76 -0.93
C ILE A 63 -10.98 -12.09 -1.00
N VAL A 64 -11.24 -11.19 -0.06
CA VAL A 64 -12.42 -10.32 -0.12
C VAL A 64 -12.14 -9.23 -1.15
N THR A 65 -12.88 -9.20 -2.25
CA THR A 65 -12.77 -8.15 -3.26
C THR A 65 -13.84 -7.09 -3.06
N ARG A 66 -13.47 -5.82 -3.16
CA ARG A 66 -14.38 -4.69 -3.01
C ARG A 66 -14.28 -3.72 -4.19
N LEU A 67 -15.37 -3.55 -4.90
CA LEU A 67 -15.49 -2.52 -5.93
C LEU A 67 -15.79 -1.17 -5.26
N ALA A 68 -14.89 -0.21 -5.39
CA ALA A 68 -15.09 1.14 -4.88
C ALA A 68 -14.27 2.17 -5.66
N ASP A 69 -14.87 3.31 -5.93
CA ASP A 69 -14.17 4.51 -6.38
C ASP A 69 -13.62 5.25 -5.15
N LEU A 70 -12.33 5.14 -4.92
CA LEU A 70 -11.64 5.74 -3.77
C LEU A 70 -11.46 7.26 -3.91
N GLU A 71 -11.66 7.83 -5.08
CA GLU A 71 -11.46 9.26 -5.36
C GLU A 71 -12.78 10.03 -5.39
N GLY A 72 -13.83 9.45 -5.98
CA GLY A 72 -15.15 10.07 -6.10
C GLY A 72 -16.22 9.51 -5.17
N GLY A 73 -15.97 8.36 -4.56
CA GLY A 73 -16.91 7.66 -3.68
C GLY A 73 -16.69 7.91 -2.19
N SER A 74 -17.54 7.32 -1.36
CA SER A 74 -17.35 7.31 0.09
C SER A 74 -16.27 6.33 0.49
N TRP A 75 -15.49 6.67 1.52
CA TRP A 75 -14.51 5.75 2.13
C TRP A 75 -15.21 4.51 2.69
N PRO A 76 -14.89 3.29 2.21
CA PRO A 76 -15.65 2.08 2.58
C PRO A 76 -15.27 1.49 3.95
N TYR A 77 -14.27 2.06 4.64
CA TYR A 77 -13.66 1.46 5.83
C TYR A 77 -13.80 2.32 7.10
N HIS A 78 -14.90 3.09 7.23
CA HIS A 78 -15.11 3.97 8.38
C HIS A 78 -15.08 3.26 9.74
N ALA A 79 -15.52 2.00 9.80
CA ALA A 79 -15.61 1.19 11.01
C ALA A 79 -14.72 -0.07 10.98
N ARG A 80 -13.70 -0.08 10.11
CA ARG A 80 -12.79 -1.20 9.92
C ARG A 80 -11.37 -0.80 10.29
N ALA A 81 -10.65 -1.72 10.93
CA ALA A 81 -9.23 -1.61 11.18
C ALA A 81 -8.50 -2.83 10.61
N PHE A 82 -7.27 -2.63 10.17
CA PHE A 82 -6.43 -3.63 9.54
C PHE A 82 -5.09 -3.75 10.25
N ASP A 83 -4.59 -4.99 10.39
CA ASP A 83 -3.25 -5.26 10.90
C ASP A 83 -2.16 -4.79 9.91
N GLY A 84 -2.50 -4.72 8.63
CA GLY A 84 -1.64 -4.16 7.60
C GLY A 84 -2.40 -3.41 6.52
N ILE A 85 -1.82 -2.33 6.01
CA ILE A 85 -2.30 -1.63 4.81
C ILE A 85 -1.14 -1.53 3.84
N VAL A 86 -1.35 -2.04 2.63
CA VAL A 86 -0.39 -2.00 1.53
C VAL A 86 -0.91 -1.06 0.45
N VAL A 87 -0.06 -0.13 0.01
CA VAL A 87 -0.37 0.80 -1.08
C VAL A 87 0.79 0.86 -2.06
N THR A 88 0.54 0.58 -3.33
CA THR A 88 1.58 0.67 -4.36
C THR A 88 1.11 1.39 -5.61
N ASN A 89 1.97 2.27 -6.14
CA ASN A 89 1.73 3.01 -7.39
C ASN A 89 0.41 3.79 -7.41
N TYR A 90 -0.03 4.25 -6.25
CA TYR A 90 -1.28 5.00 -6.09
C TYR A 90 -1.08 6.18 -5.15
N LEU A 91 -1.66 7.32 -5.48
CA LEU A 91 -1.66 8.51 -4.64
C LEU A 91 -2.98 9.27 -4.80
N PHE A 92 -3.73 9.34 -3.72
CA PHE A 92 -4.85 10.27 -3.57
C PHE A 92 -4.80 10.85 -2.16
N ARG A 93 -4.33 12.09 -2.06
CA ARG A 93 -3.98 12.75 -0.79
C ARG A 93 -5.10 12.78 0.26
N PRO A 94 -6.40 12.96 -0.12
CA PRO A 94 -7.50 12.92 0.85
C PRO A 94 -7.61 11.59 1.61
N LEU A 95 -7.09 10.48 1.07
CA LEU A 95 -7.11 9.18 1.76
C LEU A 95 -6.02 9.03 2.82
N LEU A 96 -4.93 9.77 2.76
CA LEU A 96 -3.81 9.58 3.68
C LEU A 96 -4.22 9.60 5.16
N PRO A 97 -5.02 10.56 5.66
CA PRO A 97 -5.49 10.52 7.04
C PRO A 97 -6.47 9.38 7.32
N LEU A 98 -7.23 8.91 6.32
CA LEU A 98 -8.17 7.80 6.46
C LEU A 98 -7.44 6.46 6.58
N LEU A 99 -6.35 6.26 5.83
CA LEU A 99 -5.47 5.10 5.95
C LEU A 99 -4.91 4.98 7.37
N LEU A 100 -4.43 6.10 7.94
CA LEU A 100 -3.93 6.09 9.30
C LEU A 100 -5.00 5.73 10.33
N LYS A 101 -6.25 6.15 10.12
CA LYS A 101 -7.38 5.79 11.00
C LYS A 101 -7.79 4.33 10.86
N ALA A 102 -7.60 3.75 9.67
CA ALA A 102 -7.94 2.35 9.38
C ALA A 102 -6.85 1.35 9.78
N LEU A 103 -5.75 1.79 10.38
CA LEU A 103 -4.77 0.90 11.02
C LEU A 103 -5.25 0.47 12.40
N ASP A 104 -5.10 -0.83 12.69
CA ASP A 104 -5.33 -1.38 14.02
C ASP A 104 -4.30 -0.84 15.04
N GLU A 105 -4.47 -1.16 16.32
CA GLU A 105 -3.60 -0.73 17.43
C GLU A 105 -2.11 -1.04 17.17
N TYR A 106 -1.82 -2.15 16.51
CA TYR A 106 -0.45 -2.56 16.14
C TYR A 106 -0.21 -2.56 14.63
N GLY A 107 -1.10 -1.89 13.89
CA GLY A 107 -1.13 -1.92 12.43
C GLY A 107 0.13 -1.37 11.78
N VAL A 108 0.42 -1.89 10.60
CA VAL A 108 1.58 -1.53 9.77
C VAL A 108 1.12 -0.93 8.46
N LEU A 109 1.63 0.23 8.11
CA LEU A 109 1.47 0.86 6.79
C LEU A 109 2.73 0.61 5.96
N ILE A 110 2.57 -0.02 4.81
CA ILE A 110 3.65 -0.20 3.83
C ILE A 110 3.22 0.50 2.54
N TYR A 111 3.94 1.56 2.19
CA TYR A 111 3.58 2.43 1.08
C TYR A 111 4.76 2.59 0.11
N GLU A 112 4.53 2.46 -1.18
CA GLU A 112 5.49 2.74 -2.24
C GLU A 112 4.78 3.39 -3.41
N THR A 113 5.17 4.61 -3.80
CA THR A 113 4.65 5.25 -5.02
C THR A 113 5.63 6.26 -5.59
N PHE A 114 5.26 6.85 -6.70
CA PHE A 114 6.10 7.78 -7.45
C PHE A 114 6.16 9.16 -6.77
N MET A 115 7.29 9.85 -6.96
CA MET A 115 7.50 11.21 -6.50
C MET A 115 7.94 12.13 -7.63
N VAL A 116 8.00 13.42 -7.38
CA VAL A 116 8.51 14.44 -8.33
C VAL A 116 9.87 14.05 -8.85
N GLY A 117 10.10 14.26 -10.13
CA GLY A 117 11.26 13.75 -10.87
C GLY A 117 10.95 12.49 -11.67
N ASN A 118 9.84 11.77 -11.39
CA ASN A 118 9.44 10.58 -12.14
C ASN A 118 9.01 10.91 -13.59
N GLU A 119 8.59 12.14 -13.85
CA GLU A 119 8.23 12.61 -15.20
C GLU A 119 9.38 12.43 -16.22
N ARG A 120 10.63 12.34 -15.76
CA ARG A 120 11.81 12.05 -16.60
C ARG A 120 11.82 10.62 -17.13
N PHE A 121 11.14 9.72 -16.44
CA PHE A 121 11.09 8.28 -16.75
C PHE A 121 9.76 7.84 -17.39
N GLY A 122 8.79 8.77 -17.52
CA GLY A 122 7.50 8.51 -18.13
C GLY A 122 6.31 8.72 -17.18
N LYS A 123 5.36 7.81 -17.23
CA LYS A 123 4.12 7.93 -16.41
C LYS A 123 4.28 7.27 -15.04
N PRO A 124 3.64 7.84 -13.99
CA PRO A 124 2.90 9.09 -13.98
C PRO A 124 3.82 10.31 -14.11
N ALA A 125 3.36 11.33 -14.83
CA ALA A 125 4.04 12.60 -15.02
C ALA A 125 3.22 13.79 -14.46
N ASN A 126 1.93 13.58 -14.18
CA ASN A 126 1.09 14.60 -13.59
C ASN A 126 1.48 14.83 -12.12
N PRO A 127 1.82 16.06 -11.70
CA PRO A 127 2.20 16.38 -10.33
C PRO A 127 1.18 15.98 -9.26
N ALA A 128 -0.11 15.91 -9.62
CA ALA A 128 -1.16 15.44 -8.70
C ALA A 128 -0.94 14.00 -8.22
N PHE A 129 -0.26 13.17 -9.03
CA PHE A 129 0.05 11.76 -8.73
C PHE A 129 1.50 11.54 -8.29
N LEU A 130 2.25 12.62 -8.05
CA LEU A 130 3.63 12.56 -7.61
C LEU A 130 3.76 13.13 -6.20
N LEU A 131 4.37 12.38 -5.30
CA LEU A 131 4.70 12.84 -3.95
C LEU A 131 5.75 13.95 -4.00
N ARG A 132 5.61 14.93 -3.14
CA ARG A 132 6.68 15.90 -2.84
C ARG A 132 7.76 15.24 -2.00
N PRO A 133 8.99 15.77 -1.96
CA PRO A 133 10.00 15.31 -1.02
C PRO A 133 9.45 15.20 0.40
N ASP A 134 9.76 14.11 1.10
CA ASP A 134 9.39 13.80 2.48
C ASP A 134 7.87 13.71 2.77
N GLU A 135 6.99 13.77 1.76
CA GLU A 135 5.55 13.90 1.97
C GLU A 135 4.95 12.73 2.78
N LEU A 136 5.32 11.48 2.49
CA LEU A 136 4.86 10.34 3.29
C LEU A 136 5.40 10.39 4.72
N LEU A 137 6.63 10.83 4.89
CA LEU A 137 7.24 10.98 6.21
C LEU A 137 6.48 12.02 7.04
N ASP A 138 6.13 13.17 6.45
CA ASP A 138 5.37 14.22 7.12
C ASP A 138 3.97 13.76 7.54
N VAL A 139 3.32 12.93 6.71
CA VAL A 139 1.99 12.37 7.01
C VAL A 139 2.00 11.51 8.28
N VAL A 140 3.07 10.75 8.53
CA VAL A 140 3.11 9.75 9.62
C VAL A 140 3.87 10.20 10.87
N ARG A 141 4.81 11.16 10.75
CA ARG A 141 5.80 11.52 11.78
C ARG A 141 5.24 11.73 13.18
N SER A 142 4.06 12.31 13.31
CA SER A 142 3.44 12.57 14.62
C SER A 142 2.46 11.49 15.07
N ARG A 143 2.25 10.44 14.28
CA ARG A 143 1.16 9.47 14.47
C ARG A 143 1.62 8.01 14.52
N LEU A 144 2.71 7.70 13.82
CA LEU A 144 3.27 6.36 13.69
C LEU A 144 4.77 6.38 13.97
N THR A 145 5.30 5.24 14.38
CA THR A 145 6.74 4.98 14.42
C THR A 145 7.21 4.62 13.01
N VAL A 146 8.12 5.41 12.47
CA VAL A 146 8.74 5.13 11.16
C VAL A 146 9.74 4.01 11.34
N VAL A 147 9.55 2.90 10.62
CA VAL A 147 10.46 1.76 10.59
C VAL A 147 11.54 1.96 9.54
N ALA A 148 11.12 2.40 8.34
CA ALA A 148 12.01 2.68 7.23
C ALA A 148 11.40 3.71 6.30
N PHE A 149 12.25 4.54 5.70
CA PHE A 149 11.88 5.52 4.70
C PHE A 149 13.00 5.63 3.67
N GLU A 150 12.62 5.63 2.40
CA GLU A 150 13.51 5.85 1.26
C GLU A 150 12.85 6.79 0.27
N GLN A 151 13.65 7.65 -0.35
CA GLN A 151 13.20 8.43 -1.51
C GLN A 151 14.35 8.64 -2.47
N GLY A 152 14.06 8.57 -3.76
CA GLY A 152 15.05 8.77 -4.81
C GLY A 152 14.82 7.93 -6.04
N GLU A 153 15.86 7.91 -6.89
CA GLU A 153 15.86 7.13 -8.12
C GLU A 153 16.12 5.65 -7.85
N VAL A 154 15.34 4.80 -8.47
CA VAL A 154 15.53 3.35 -8.52
C VAL A 154 15.71 2.90 -9.96
N SER A 155 16.48 1.81 -10.15
CA SER A 155 16.70 1.20 -11.47
C SER A 155 15.83 -0.03 -11.72
N VAL A 156 15.38 -0.68 -10.65
CA VAL A 156 14.64 -1.97 -10.70
C VAL A 156 13.27 -1.80 -10.08
N PRO A 157 12.23 -2.36 -10.66
CA PRO A 157 12.14 -3.16 -11.90
C PRO A 157 12.29 -2.33 -13.20
N ARG A 158 12.21 -1.03 -13.10
CA ARG A 158 12.46 -0.04 -14.16
C ARG A 158 12.92 1.28 -13.53
N PRO A 159 13.62 2.15 -14.27
CA PRO A 159 13.98 3.47 -13.75
C PRO A 159 12.74 4.26 -13.33
N ALA A 160 12.77 4.81 -12.13
CA ALA A 160 11.69 5.64 -11.58
C ALA A 160 12.19 6.49 -10.42
N MET A 161 11.49 7.61 -10.15
CA MET A 161 11.62 8.34 -8.89
C MET A 161 10.51 7.87 -7.94
N VAL A 162 10.88 7.37 -6.79
CA VAL A 162 9.94 6.78 -5.83
C VAL A 162 10.14 7.32 -4.42
N GLN A 163 9.07 7.26 -3.64
CA GLN A 163 9.13 7.43 -2.20
C GLN A 163 8.49 6.20 -1.55
N ARG A 164 9.16 5.67 -0.53
CA ARG A 164 8.82 4.42 0.16
C ARG A 164 8.78 4.64 1.65
N LEU A 165 7.75 4.10 2.29
CA LEU A 165 7.57 4.20 3.72
C LEU A 165 7.11 2.84 4.29
N CYS A 166 7.71 2.46 5.41
CA CYS A 166 7.14 1.50 6.34
C CYS A 166 7.01 2.17 7.70
N ALA A 167 5.81 2.21 8.24
CA ALA A 167 5.52 2.79 9.54
C ALA A 167 4.49 1.96 10.30
N THR A 168 4.51 2.00 11.64
CA THR A 168 3.63 1.19 12.49
C THR A 168 3.13 1.99 13.68
N ARG A 169 2.01 1.55 14.27
CA ARG A 169 1.53 2.06 15.56
C ARG A 169 2.32 1.53 16.76
N ARG A 170 3.11 0.45 16.57
CA ARG A 170 3.99 -0.06 17.63
C ARG A 170 5.07 0.96 17.97
N ARG A 171 5.34 1.17 19.26
CA ARG A 171 6.43 2.06 19.71
C ARG A 171 7.79 1.41 19.52
N ASP A 172 7.87 0.10 19.71
CA ASP A 172 9.10 -0.69 19.65
C ASP A 172 8.98 -1.80 18.59
N PRO A 173 8.98 -1.47 17.28
CA PRO A 173 8.91 -2.47 16.23
C PRO A 173 10.21 -3.26 16.15
N ARG A 174 10.12 -4.59 15.97
CA ARG A 174 11.28 -5.41 15.60
C ARG A 174 11.51 -5.23 14.10
N LEU A 175 12.76 -4.97 13.73
CA LEU A 175 13.13 -4.85 12.32
C LEU A 175 13.21 -6.25 11.69
N PRO A 176 12.77 -6.40 10.41
CA PRO A 176 12.83 -7.67 9.68
C PRO A 176 14.23 -7.98 9.19
#